data_6db1009fd47e9bbd3213778622f177e1
#
_entry.id   6db1009fd47e9bbd3213778622f177e1
#
_cell.length_a   1.000
_cell.length_b   1.000
_cell.length_c   1.000
_cell.angle_alpha   90.00
_cell.angle_beta   90.00
_cell.angle_gamma   90.00
#
_symmetry.space_group_name_H-M   'P 1'
#
loop_
_entity.id
_entity.type
_entity.pdbx_description
1 polymer ?
#
loop_
_entity_poly.entity_id
_entity_poly.type
_entity_poly.pdbx_seq_one_letter_code
_entity_poly.pdbx_strand_id
1 'polypeptide(L)'
;MERSKALTLLGLFENATSDDITDALDQAVFKVRDQFLRGAVIPKLAASRVERCVLLSDVAQTLGVAALGAPVSVPQTLPLAETLDGVVRGHVENVRRCRTAMAATLDPDSVAQLGHMMANLQSEYMKAFLQHTESLVHDEDQHESVPAREEADWMALLAAIRAHEEGPGGGALLQDLVRKERARMRAMVSSTAPAPH
;
A
#
# COMPACT_ATOMS: atom_id res chain seq x y z
N MET A 1 23.47 -9.93 -12.28
CA MET A 1 22.80 -11.27 -12.41
C MET A 1 23.20 -11.89 -13.74
N GLU A 2 23.17 -13.23 -13.90
CA GLU A 2 23.43 -13.88 -15.20
C GLU A 2 22.19 -13.82 -16.10
N ARG A 3 22.42 -13.73 -17.46
CA ARG A 3 21.33 -13.62 -18.44
C ARG A 3 20.33 -14.79 -18.37
N SER A 4 20.82 -16.03 -18.26
CA SER A 4 19.97 -17.22 -18.17
C SER A 4 19.06 -17.19 -16.95
N LYS A 5 19.58 -16.74 -15.81
CA LYS A 5 18.80 -16.56 -14.58
C LYS A 5 17.75 -15.46 -14.72
N ALA A 6 18.09 -14.36 -15.39
CA ALA A 6 17.14 -13.27 -15.64
C ALA A 6 15.98 -13.74 -16.54
N LEU A 7 16.25 -14.49 -17.62
CA LEU A 7 15.22 -15.07 -18.48
C LEU A 7 14.33 -16.05 -17.70
N THR A 8 14.93 -16.92 -16.90
CA THR A 8 14.17 -17.87 -16.06
C THR A 8 13.22 -17.16 -15.09
N LEU A 9 13.64 -16.04 -14.49
CA LEU A 9 12.79 -15.23 -13.61
C LEU A 9 11.57 -14.62 -14.31
N LEU A 10 11.68 -14.36 -15.62
CA LEU A 10 10.58 -13.93 -16.47
C LEU A 10 9.77 -15.11 -17.05
N GLY A 11 10.18 -16.35 -16.81
CA GLY A 11 9.56 -17.55 -17.40
C GLY A 11 9.86 -17.73 -18.88
N LEU A 12 10.98 -17.20 -19.36
CA LEU A 12 11.40 -17.23 -20.76
C LEU A 12 12.55 -18.22 -21.00
N PHE A 13 12.68 -18.65 -22.25
CA PHE A 13 13.77 -19.50 -22.74
C PHE A 13 14.92 -18.65 -23.29
N GLU A 14 16.10 -19.27 -23.51
CA GLU A 14 17.31 -18.57 -23.99
C GLU A 14 17.17 -17.96 -25.39
N ASN A 15 16.26 -18.45 -26.21
CA ASN A 15 15.96 -17.96 -27.56
C ASN A 15 14.89 -16.84 -27.58
N ALA A 16 14.46 -16.33 -26.44
CA ALA A 16 13.47 -15.25 -26.35
C ALA A 16 13.97 -13.97 -27.06
N THR A 17 13.08 -13.36 -27.82
CA THR A 17 13.35 -12.11 -28.53
C THR A 17 13.34 -10.91 -27.55
N SER A 18 13.82 -9.76 -27.99
CA SER A 18 13.76 -8.53 -27.19
C SER A 18 12.31 -8.15 -26.86
N ASP A 19 11.38 -8.36 -27.79
CA ASP A 19 9.96 -8.06 -27.59
C ASP A 19 9.35 -8.99 -26.56
N ASP A 20 9.64 -10.31 -26.64
CA ASP A 20 9.18 -11.29 -25.64
C ASP A 20 9.66 -10.92 -24.22
N ILE A 21 10.92 -10.45 -24.13
CA ILE A 21 11.53 -10.05 -22.84
C ILE A 21 10.82 -8.80 -22.30
N THR A 22 10.59 -7.79 -23.14
CA THR A 22 9.92 -6.55 -22.76
C THR A 22 8.49 -6.83 -22.30
N ASP A 23 7.73 -7.61 -23.07
CA ASP A 23 6.35 -7.97 -22.74
C ASP A 23 6.27 -8.74 -21.40
N ALA A 24 7.17 -9.70 -21.18
CA ALA A 24 7.20 -10.47 -19.94
C ALA A 24 7.58 -9.61 -18.74
N LEU A 25 8.53 -8.67 -18.90
CA LEU A 25 8.91 -7.71 -17.87
C LEU A 25 7.74 -6.81 -17.51
N ASP A 26 7.08 -6.23 -18.50
CA ASP A 26 5.94 -5.32 -18.30
C ASP A 26 4.77 -6.03 -17.61
N GLN A 27 4.48 -7.28 -17.98
CA GLN A 27 3.48 -8.10 -17.31
C GLN A 27 3.86 -8.38 -15.85
N ALA A 28 5.14 -8.64 -15.57
CA ALA A 28 5.60 -8.89 -14.21
C ALA A 28 5.48 -7.64 -13.34
N VAL A 29 5.90 -6.48 -13.85
CA VAL A 29 5.76 -5.18 -13.15
C VAL A 29 4.29 -4.83 -12.97
N PHE A 30 3.48 -5.00 -14.02
CA PHE A 30 2.03 -4.74 -13.96
C PHE A 30 1.36 -5.53 -12.83
N LYS A 31 1.68 -6.83 -12.68
CA LYS A 31 1.12 -7.66 -11.61
C LYS A 31 1.46 -7.14 -10.21
N VAL A 32 2.70 -6.70 -9.99
CA VAL A 32 3.12 -6.14 -8.70
C VAL A 32 2.44 -4.79 -8.45
N ARG A 33 2.43 -3.91 -9.46
CA ARG A 33 1.75 -2.61 -9.41
C ARG A 33 0.27 -2.76 -9.09
N ASP A 34 -0.43 -3.68 -9.77
CA ASP A 34 -1.86 -3.91 -9.56
C ASP A 34 -2.18 -4.36 -8.11
N GLN A 35 -1.30 -5.14 -7.49
CA GLN A 35 -1.41 -5.50 -6.08
C GLN A 35 -1.30 -4.30 -5.12
N PHE A 36 -0.55 -3.25 -5.47
CA PHE A 36 -0.52 -1.99 -4.72
C PHE A 36 -1.76 -1.13 -4.98
N LEU A 37 -2.23 -1.10 -6.22
CA LEU A 37 -3.36 -0.25 -6.62
C LEU A 37 -4.69 -0.76 -6.05
N ARG A 38 -4.91 -2.08 -6.03
CA ARG A 38 -6.17 -2.70 -5.60
C ARG A 38 -6.15 -3.27 -4.20
N GLY A 39 -4.98 -3.59 -3.69
CA GLY A 39 -4.84 -4.25 -2.39
C GLY A 39 -4.74 -3.29 -1.21
N ALA A 40 -4.98 -3.80 -0.01
CA ALA A 40 -4.59 -3.12 1.21
C ALA A 40 -3.07 -2.97 1.28
N VAL A 41 -2.58 -1.82 1.73
CA VAL A 41 -1.16 -1.60 1.94
C VAL A 41 -0.77 -2.15 3.31
N ILE A 42 -0.45 -3.43 3.34
CA ILE A 42 0.09 -4.09 4.54
C ILE A 42 1.61 -3.92 4.50
N PRO A 43 2.26 -3.26 5.48
CA PRO A 43 3.68 -2.88 5.39
C PRO A 43 4.62 -4.04 5.03
N LYS A 44 4.41 -5.23 5.61
CA LYS A 44 5.25 -6.40 5.32
C LYS A 44 5.04 -6.98 3.91
N LEU A 45 3.80 -7.04 3.45
CA LEU A 45 3.52 -7.44 2.06
C LEU A 45 4.03 -6.41 1.06
N ALA A 46 3.98 -5.12 1.42
CA ALA A 46 4.56 -4.05 0.62
C ALA A 46 6.08 -4.23 0.49
N ALA A 47 6.79 -4.58 1.56
CA ALA A 47 8.23 -4.85 1.52
C ALA A 47 8.56 -5.98 0.52
N SER A 48 7.86 -7.10 0.57
CA SER A 48 8.07 -8.22 -0.38
C SER A 48 7.76 -7.82 -1.84
N ARG A 49 6.75 -6.96 -2.06
CA ARG A 49 6.44 -6.43 -3.39
C ARG A 49 7.52 -5.47 -3.90
N VAL A 50 8.05 -4.63 -3.01
CA VAL A 50 9.19 -3.73 -3.30
C VAL A 50 10.42 -4.53 -3.69
N GLU A 51 10.78 -5.55 -2.91
CA GLU A 51 11.90 -6.46 -3.24
C GLU A 51 11.71 -7.10 -4.62
N ARG A 52 10.49 -7.50 -4.96
CA ARG A 52 10.19 -8.03 -6.30
C ARG A 52 10.38 -6.98 -7.40
N CYS A 53 10.01 -5.72 -7.19
CA CYS A 53 10.26 -4.64 -8.15
C CYS A 53 11.76 -4.38 -8.33
N VAL A 54 12.53 -4.35 -7.24
CA VAL A 54 13.99 -4.21 -7.31
C VAL A 54 14.61 -5.37 -8.11
N LEU A 55 14.16 -6.60 -7.88
CA LEU A 55 14.59 -7.75 -8.67
C LEU A 55 14.24 -7.59 -10.16
N LEU A 56 13.06 -7.06 -10.50
CA LEU A 56 12.66 -6.81 -11.88
C LEU A 56 13.50 -5.69 -12.54
N SER A 57 13.91 -4.67 -11.78
CA SER A 57 14.86 -3.66 -12.23
C SER A 57 16.22 -4.28 -12.57
N ASP A 58 16.76 -5.14 -11.71
CA ASP A 58 17.99 -5.88 -11.96
C ASP A 58 17.90 -6.79 -13.21
N VAL A 59 16.71 -7.40 -13.41
CA VAL A 59 16.42 -8.23 -14.62
C VAL A 59 16.45 -7.33 -15.86
N ALA A 60 15.76 -6.19 -15.85
CA ALA A 60 15.72 -5.25 -16.95
C ALA A 60 17.13 -4.78 -17.34
N GLN A 61 17.92 -4.38 -16.36
CA GLN A 61 19.31 -3.96 -16.55
C GLN A 61 20.18 -5.09 -17.12
N THR A 62 20.04 -6.32 -16.60
CA THR A 62 20.82 -7.47 -17.04
C THR A 62 20.50 -7.86 -18.48
N LEU A 63 19.23 -7.73 -18.90
CA LEU A 63 18.77 -8.08 -20.24
C LEU A 63 18.91 -6.92 -21.24
N GLY A 64 19.24 -5.72 -20.79
CA GLY A 64 19.39 -4.52 -21.60
C GLY A 64 18.08 -4.02 -22.21
N VAL A 65 16.96 -4.25 -21.51
CA VAL A 65 15.63 -3.80 -21.93
C VAL A 65 15.11 -2.73 -20.98
N ALA A 66 14.28 -1.83 -21.50
CA ALA A 66 13.56 -0.84 -20.68
C ALA A 66 12.11 -1.29 -20.53
N ALA A 67 11.59 -1.18 -19.29
CA ALA A 67 10.17 -1.36 -19.04
C ALA A 67 9.35 -0.24 -19.73
N LEU A 68 8.10 -0.54 -20.09
CA LEU A 68 7.18 0.44 -20.64
C LEU A 68 6.79 1.45 -19.53
N GLY A 69 7.04 2.71 -19.81
CA GLY A 69 6.69 3.83 -18.93
C GLY A 69 7.89 4.63 -18.49
N ALA A 70 7.69 5.95 -18.47
CA ALA A 70 8.70 6.86 -17.96
C ALA A 70 8.80 6.76 -16.43
N PRO A 71 9.99 6.94 -15.86
CA PRO A 71 10.14 7.13 -14.43
C PRO A 71 9.23 8.26 -13.93
N VAL A 72 8.60 8.07 -12.77
CA VAL A 72 7.75 9.08 -12.15
C VAL A 72 8.36 9.54 -10.84
N SER A 73 8.22 10.84 -10.58
CA SER A 73 8.68 11.42 -9.31
C SER A 73 7.76 10.97 -8.17
N VAL A 74 8.37 10.70 -7.03
CA VAL A 74 7.64 10.44 -5.79
C VAL A 74 6.87 11.71 -5.38
N PRO A 75 5.55 11.65 -5.17
CA PRO A 75 4.76 12.82 -4.81
C PRO A 75 5.16 13.34 -3.43
N GLN A 76 5.11 14.65 -3.26
CA GLN A 76 5.31 15.27 -1.97
C GLN A 76 4.16 14.89 -1.02
N THR A 77 4.48 14.39 0.17
CA THR A 77 3.50 14.04 1.19
C THR A 77 2.99 15.28 1.94
N LEU A 78 1.71 15.23 2.29
CA LEU A 78 1.14 16.14 3.26
C LEU A 78 1.48 15.64 4.67
N PRO A 79 1.87 16.52 5.60
CA PRO A 79 2.03 16.15 6.98
C PRO A 79 0.68 15.68 7.56
N LEU A 80 0.71 14.72 8.48
CA LEU A 80 -0.48 14.35 9.25
C LEU A 80 -0.78 15.48 10.24
N ALA A 81 -2.03 15.91 10.26
CA ALA A 81 -2.48 16.96 11.16
C ALA A 81 -2.63 16.44 12.61
N GLU A 82 -2.76 17.36 13.57
CA GLU A 82 -2.90 17.05 14.99
C GLU A 82 -4.30 16.53 15.37
N THR A 83 -5.28 16.61 14.48
CA THR A 83 -6.66 16.16 14.73
C THR A 83 -6.93 14.82 14.05
N LEU A 84 -7.84 14.03 14.60
CA LEU A 84 -8.21 12.72 14.02
C LEU A 84 -8.73 12.85 12.57
N ASP A 85 -9.60 13.84 12.29
CA ASP A 85 -10.05 14.15 10.93
C ASP A 85 -8.86 14.45 10.01
N GLY A 86 -7.93 15.26 10.47
CA GLY A 86 -6.73 15.62 9.72
C GLY A 86 -5.79 14.44 9.48
N VAL A 87 -5.63 13.54 10.45
CA VAL A 87 -4.84 12.30 10.31
C VAL A 87 -5.45 11.40 9.23
N VAL A 88 -6.75 11.15 9.28
CA VAL A 88 -7.45 10.29 8.31
C VAL A 88 -7.42 10.92 6.92
N ARG A 89 -7.76 12.21 6.81
CA ARG A 89 -7.80 12.93 5.52
C ARG A 89 -6.42 13.03 4.87
N GLY A 90 -5.39 13.37 5.65
CA GLY A 90 -4.01 13.44 5.18
C GLY A 90 -3.52 12.10 4.65
N HIS A 91 -3.83 11.01 5.37
CA HIS A 91 -3.49 9.65 4.92
C HIS A 91 -4.19 9.29 3.61
N VAL A 92 -5.52 9.48 3.52
CA VAL A 92 -6.30 9.20 2.29
C VAL A 92 -5.73 9.94 1.09
N GLU A 93 -5.45 11.24 1.25
CA GLU A 93 -4.91 12.07 0.16
C GLU A 93 -3.49 11.63 -0.25
N ASN A 94 -2.62 11.33 0.72
CA ASN A 94 -1.28 10.85 0.45
C ASN A 94 -1.27 9.51 -0.30
N VAL A 95 -2.09 8.55 0.14
CA VAL A 95 -2.26 7.25 -0.55
C VAL A 95 -2.82 7.45 -1.96
N ARG A 96 -3.80 8.35 -2.14
CA ARG A 96 -4.37 8.67 -3.45
C ARG A 96 -3.30 9.21 -4.40
N ARG A 97 -2.46 10.14 -3.95
CA ARG A 97 -1.34 10.70 -4.75
C ARG A 97 -0.34 9.63 -5.16
N CYS A 98 0.06 8.76 -4.24
CA CYS A 98 0.95 7.64 -4.54
C CYS A 98 0.34 6.69 -5.58
N ARG A 99 -0.94 6.32 -5.42
CA ARG A 99 -1.65 5.45 -6.37
C ARG A 99 -1.79 6.09 -7.75
N THR A 100 -2.08 7.39 -7.82
CA THR A 100 -2.16 8.11 -9.10
C THR A 100 -0.80 8.12 -9.81
N ALA A 101 0.28 8.42 -9.10
CA ALA A 101 1.63 8.36 -9.66
C ALA A 101 2.01 6.94 -10.11
N MET A 102 1.70 5.93 -9.28
CA MET A 102 1.99 4.53 -9.59
C MET A 102 1.19 4.02 -10.80
N ALA A 103 -0.04 4.46 -10.98
CA ALA A 103 -0.87 4.09 -12.13
C ALA A 103 -0.30 4.59 -13.47
N ALA A 104 0.50 5.66 -13.43
CA ALA A 104 1.07 6.30 -14.62
C ALA A 104 2.37 5.64 -15.12
N THR A 105 2.90 4.62 -14.44
CA THR A 105 4.20 4.01 -14.80
C THR A 105 4.20 2.49 -14.74
N LEU A 106 5.08 1.87 -15.54
CA LEU A 106 5.53 0.48 -15.41
C LEU A 106 7.04 0.41 -15.13
N ASP A 107 7.69 1.55 -14.83
CA ASP A 107 9.08 1.54 -14.39
C ASP A 107 9.20 0.86 -13.01
N PRO A 108 9.95 -0.27 -12.90
CA PRO A 108 10.00 -1.06 -11.68
C PRO A 108 10.60 -0.28 -10.49
N ASP A 109 11.55 0.63 -10.74
CA ASP A 109 12.17 1.44 -9.68
C ASP A 109 11.18 2.46 -9.13
N SER A 110 10.41 3.12 -9.98
CA SER A 110 9.33 4.02 -9.57
C SER A 110 8.24 3.29 -8.80
N VAL A 111 7.83 2.08 -9.24
CA VAL A 111 6.84 1.26 -8.51
C VAL A 111 7.39 0.84 -7.15
N ALA A 112 8.68 0.47 -7.05
CA ALA A 112 9.33 0.15 -5.79
C ALA A 112 9.34 1.33 -4.81
N GLN A 113 9.76 2.51 -5.28
CA GLN A 113 9.82 3.73 -4.46
C GLN A 113 8.44 4.15 -3.95
N LEU A 114 7.43 4.16 -4.82
CA LEU A 114 6.05 4.48 -4.45
C LEU A 114 5.45 3.43 -3.51
N GLY A 115 5.76 2.15 -3.71
CA GLY A 115 5.34 1.07 -2.83
C GLY A 115 5.94 1.19 -1.42
N HIS A 116 7.22 1.53 -1.33
CA HIS A 116 7.90 1.81 -0.05
C HIS A 116 7.28 3.02 0.65
N MET A 117 7.02 4.10 -0.10
CA MET A 117 6.36 5.28 0.44
C MET A 117 4.97 4.96 0.99
N MET A 118 4.15 4.19 0.26
CA MET A 118 2.81 3.78 0.74
C MET A 118 2.90 2.95 2.03
N ALA A 119 3.91 2.07 2.17
CA ALA A 119 4.13 1.31 3.40
C ALA A 119 4.48 2.22 4.59
N ASN A 120 5.31 3.23 4.37
CA ASN A 120 5.68 4.21 5.40
C ASN A 120 4.46 5.04 5.81
N LEU A 121 3.70 5.57 4.85
CA LEU A 121 2.46 6.32 5.10
C LEU A 121 1.45 5.49 5.91
N GLN A 122 1.31 4.20 5.61
CA GLN A 122 0.44 3.31 6.38
C GLN A 122 0.94 3.16 7.83
N SER A 123 2.24 3.01 8.03
CA SER A 123 2.84 2.87 9.36
C SER A 123 2.69 4.15 10.20
N GLU A 124 2.91 5.31 9.58
CA GLU A 124 2.73 6.62 10.23
C GLU A 124 1.26 6.86 10.60
N TYR A 125 0.36 6.56 9.67
CA TYR A 125 -1.08 6.64 9.91
C TYR A 125 -1.51 5.75 11.08
N MET A 126 -1.08 4.49 11.11
CA MET A 126 -1.42 3.57 12.20
C MET A 126 -0.98 4.13 13.57
N LYS A 127 0.24 4.65 13.66
CA LYS A 127 0.75 5.26 14.90
C LYS A 127 -0.09 6.47 15.32
N ALA A 128 -0.30 7.41 14.40
CA ALA A 128 -1.06 8.64 14.68
C ALA A 128 -2.52 8.31 15.03
N PHE A 129 -3.17 7.42 14.29
CA PHE A 129 -4.55 7.01 14.54
C PHE A 129 -4.70 6.34 15.93
N LEU A 130 -3.80 5.42 16.29
CA LEU A 130 -3.84 4.77 17.60
C LEU A 130 -3.65 5.76 18.73
N GLN A 131 -2.73 6.72 18.60
CA GLN A 131 -2.53 7.78 19.60
C GLN A 131 -3.78 8.61 19.81
N HIS A 132 -4.47 9.02 18.72
CA HIS A 132 -5.68 9.85 18.81
C HIS A 132 -6.92 9.09 19.29
N THR A 133 -6.94 7.76 19.18
CA THR A 133 -8.12 6.95 19.49
C THR A 133 -7.98 6.11 20.75
N GLU A 134 -6.87 6.22 21.46
CA GLU A 134 -6.61 5.44 22.68
C GLU A 134 -7.70 5.64 23.75
N SER A 135 -8.19 6.86 23.90
CA SER A 135 -9.24 7.22 24.86
C SER A 135 -10.67 6.93 24.37
N LEU A 136 -10.86 6.62 23.09
CA LEU A 136 -12.19 6.50 22.48
C LEU A 136 -12.77 5.09 22.59
N VAL A 137 -11.96 4.07 22.81
CA VAL A 137 -12.41 2.67 22.77
C VAL A 137 -11.78 1.85 23.89
N HIS A 138 -12.62 1.31 24.79
CA HIS A 138 -12.23 0.19 25.64
C HIS A 138 -12.17 -1.10 24.80
N ASP A 139 -11.06 -1.82 24.94
CA ASP A 139 -10.71 -2.97 24.12
C ASP A 139 -11.63 -4.16 24.40
N GLU A 140 -12.48 -4.51 23.43
CA GLU A 140 -13.06 -5.84 23.31
C GLU A 140 -12.45 -6.50 22.07
N ASP A 141 -11.74 -7.61 22.29
CA ASP A 141 -11.06 -8.39 21.25
C ASP A 141 -12.07 -9.01 20.27
N GLN A 142 -12.16 -8.44 19.06
CA GLN A 142 -12.80 -9.11 17.92
C GLN A 142 -11.78 -9.25 16.79
N HIS A 143 -11.46 -10.49 16.43
CA HIS A 143 -10.69 -10.81 15.24
C HIS A 143 -11.58 -10.71 14.00
N GLU A 144 -11.51 -9.62 13.30
CA GLU A 144 -12.09 -9.49 11.97
C GLU A 144 -11.03 -9.72 10.88
N SER A 145 -11.45 -10.38 9.78
CA SER A 145 -10.62 -10.47 8.56
C SER A 145 -10.34 -9.06 8.01
N VAL A 146 -9.14 -8.83 7.47
CA VAL A 146 -8.71 -7.52 6.96
C VAL A 146 -9.14 -7.35 5.50
N PRO A 147 -10.33 -6.80 5.20
CA PRO A 147 -10.65 -6.40 3.84
C PRO A 147 -9.85 -5.17 3.43
N ALA A 148 -9.64 -4.99 2.13
CA ALA A 148 -9.17 -3.72 1.61
C ALA A 148 -10.17 -2.63 2.00
N ARG A 149 -9.68 -1.44 2.41
CA ARG A 149 -10.57 -0.33 2.72
C ARG A 149 -10.97 0.36 1.43
N GLU A 150 -12.27 0.40 1.17
CA GLU A 150 -12.84 1.13 0.05
C GLU A 150 -12.98 2.62 0.36
N GLU A 151 -13.12 3.46 -0.67
CA GLU A 151 -13.31 4.90 -0.52
C GLU A 151 -14.56 5.23 0.31
N ALA A 152 -15.63 4.43 0.14
CA ALA A 152 -16.86 4.56 0.93
C ALA A 152 -16.63 4.41 2.45
N ASP A 153 -15.77 3.48 2.86
CA ASP A 153 -15.41 3.27 4.27
C ASP A 153 -14.63 4.46 4.84
N TRP A 154 -13.75 5.07 4.04
CA TRP A 154 -13.05 6.29 4.43
C TRP A 154 -13.99 7.47 4.60
N MET A 155 -14.93 7.64 3.68
CA MET A 155 -15.93 8.70 3.75
C MET A 155 -16.86 8.51 4.95
N ALA A 156 -17.25 7.27 5.27
CA ALA A 156 -18.04 6.96 6.46
C ALA A 156 -17.28 7.30 7.76
N LEU A 157 -16.00 6.96 7.86
CA LEU A 157 -15.17 7.31 9.00
C LEU A 157 -15.03 8.82 9.18
N LEU A 158 -14.74 9.56 8.10
CA LEU A 158 -14.64 11.02 8.11
C LEU A 158 -15.97 11.68 8.51
N ALA A 159 -17.10 11.18 8.01
CA ALA A 159 -18.43 11.69 8.37
C ALA A 159 -18.75 11.46 9.87
N ALA A 160 -18.38 10.28 10.39
CA ALA A 160 -18.57 9.96 11.80
C ALA A 160 -17.68 10.83 12.74
N ILE A 161 -16.43 11.13 12.34
CA ILE A 161 -15.55 12.03 13.09
C ILE A 161 -16.17 13.43 13.18
N ARG A 162 -16.66 13.96 12.04
CA ARG A 162 -17.31 15.28 12.03
C ARG A 162 -18.58 15.30 12.87
N ALA A 163 -19.45 14.29 12.73
CA ALA A 163 -20.66 14.20 13.54
C ALA A 163 -20.37 14.10 15.03
N HIS A 164 -19.25 13.50 15.43
CA HIS A 164 -18.79 13.46 16.82
C HIS A 164 -18.31 14.83 17.31
N GLU A 165 -17.59 15.58 16.49
CA GLU A 165 -17.10 16.92 16.81
C GLU A 165 -18.23 17.96 16.88
N GLU A 166 -19.27 17.80 16.06
CA GLU A 166 -20.39 18.76 15.93
C GLU A 166 -21.57 18.53 16.90
N GLY A 167 -21.65 17.39 17.61
CA GLY A 167 -22.77 17.18 18.51
C GLY A 167 -23.03 15.78 19.07
N PRO A 168 -24.06 15.61 19.90
CA PRO A 168 -24.25 14.44 20.78
C PRO A 168 -24.65 13.13 20.08
N GLY A 169 -24.85 13.09 18.77
CA GLY A 169 -25.33 11.91 18.04
C GLY A 169 -24.25 11.02 17.41
N GLY A 170 -23.02 11.51 17.23
CA GLY A 170 -21.96 10.84 16.47
C GLY A 170 -21.10 9.84 17.25
N GLY A 171 -21.15 9.90 18.58
CA GLY A 171 -20.20 9.16 19.43
C GLY A 171 -20.23 7.64 19.25
N ALA A 172 -21.41 7.02 19.24
CA ALA A 172 -21.55 5.57 19.11
C ALA A 172 -21.08 5.06 17.73
N LEU A 173 -21.44 5.77 16.65
CA LEU A 173 -21.01 5.43 15.30
C LEU A 173 -19.50 5.58 15.16
N LEU A 174 -18.92 6.67 15.67
CA LEU A 174 -17.48 6.88 15.66
C LEU A 174 -16.75 5.78 16.42
N GLN A 175 -17.20 5.42 17.63
CA GLN A 175 -16.61 4.36 18.43
C GLN A 175 -16.62 3.01 17.69
N ASP A 176 -17.73 2.65 17.02
CA ASP A 176 -17.81 1.42 16.22
C ASP A 176 -16.82 1.43 15.04
N LEU A 177 -16.75 2.52 14.28
CA LEU A 177 -15.82 2.65 13.16
C LEU A 177 -14.36 2.67 13.61
N VAL A 178 -14.06 3.33 14.73
CA VAL A 178 -12.71 3.32 15.34
C VAL A 178 -12.34 1.92 15.80
N ARG A 179 -13.27 1.19 16.44
CA ARG A 179 -13.06 -0.22 16.84
C ARG A 179 -12.74 -1.10 15.65
N LYS A 180 -13.51 -1.00 14.56
CA LYS A 180 -13.28 -1.73 13.31
C LYS A 180 -11.92 -1.40 12.68
N GLU A 181 -11.52 -0.12 12.67
CA GLU A 181 -10.21 0.27 12.14
C GLU A 181 -9.05 -0.23 12.99
N ARG A 182 -9.19 -0.20 14.32
CA ARG A 182 -8.18 -0.76 15.24
C ARG A 182 -8.06 -2.27 15.06
N ALA A 183 -9.18 -3.00 14.91
CA ALA A 183 -9.17 -4.43 14.60
C ALA A 183 -8.48 -4.73 13.27
N ARG A 184 -8.75 -3.92 12.22
CA ARG A 184 -8.05 -3.99 10.94
C ARG A 184 -6.54 -3.79 11.09
N MET A 185 -6.10 -2.78 11.83
CA MET A 185 -4.67 -2.52 12.09
C MET A 185 -3.99 -3.69 12.82
N ARG A 186 -4.65 -4.27 13.84
CA ARG A 186 -4.14 -5.45 14.56
C ARG A 186 -3.99 -6.65 13.63
N ALA A 187 -4.99 -6.93 12.81
CA ALA A 187 -4.91 -8.02 11.84
C ALA A 187 -3.78 -7.80 10.82
N MET A 188 -3.50 -6.56 10.39
CA MET A 188 -2.34 -6.24 9.55
C MET A 188 -1.02 -6.58 10.24
N VAL A 189 -0.90 -6.33 11.55
CA VAL A 189 0.29 -6.69 12.34
C VAL A 189 0.37 -8.21 12.53
N SER A 190 -0.74 -8.87 12.85
CA SER A 190 -0.78 -10.30 13.16
C SER A 190 -0.55 -11.19 11.94
N SER A 191 -1.01 -10.79 10.74
CA SER A 191 -0.76 -11.52 9.49
C SER A 191 0.74 -11.55 9.11
N THR A 192 1.57 -10.88 9.90
CA THR A 192 3.02 -10.82 9.76
C THR A 192 3.77 -11.79 10.69
N ALA A 193 3.08 -12.52 11.57
CA ALA A 193 3.74 -13.54 12.38
C ALA A 193 4.18 -14.72 11.49
N PRO A 194 5.43 -15.22 11.61
CA PRO A 194 5.84 -16.43 10.92
C PRO A 194 4.97 -17.59 11.44
N ALA A 195 4.53 -18.46 10.51
CA ALA A 195 3.87 -19.71 10.90
C ALA A 195 4.79 -20.46 11.88
N PRO A 196 4.26 -21.03 12.97
CA PRO A 196 5.07 -21.88 13.85
C PRO A 196 5.60 -23.07 13.03
N HIS A 197 6.93 -23.26 13.07
CA HIS A 197 7.63 -24.40 12.45
C HIS A 197 7.32 -25.68 13.17
#